data_299ec01b4534fe0ea57300baf94d8a49
#
_entry.id   299ec01b4534fe0ea57300baf94d8a49
#
_cell.length_a   1.000
_cell.length_b   1.000
_cell.length_c   1.000
_cell.angle_alpha   90.00
_cell.angle_beta   90.00
_cell.angle_gamma   90.00
#
_symmetry.space_group_name_H-M   'P 1'
#
loop_
_entity.id
_entity.type
_entity.pdbx_description
1 polymer ?
#
loop_
_entity_poly.entity_id
_entity_poly.type
_entity_poly.pdbx_seq_one_letter_code
_entity_poly.pdbx_strand_id
1 'polypeptide(L)'
;MAEKIAFREGCFTEGADGPILLGNKCGKCGQVFFPKVNFCFDCLNEEMEEVKLSRQGSLCSYSTCYMPSIHFEPPYAIGYVDMPEGIRVFGPLKIVENKPFKVGMMMKVVIEKLWQEGDNDIIGYKFEPE
;
A
#
# COMPACT_ATOMS: atom_id res chain seq x y z
N MET A 1 -21.08 18.01 0.80
CA MET A 1 -20.61 16.75 1.36
C MET A 1 -19.27 16.38 0.74
N ALA A 2 -18.35 15.89 1.55
CA ALA A 2 -17.06 15.44 1.05
C ALA A 2 -17.22 14.14 0.24
N GLU A 3 -16.60 14.10 -0.91
CA GLU A 3 -16.54 12.86 -1.69
C GLU A 3 -15.28 12.10 -1.33
N LYS A 4 -15.36 10.78 -1.37
CA LYS A 4 -14.22 9.91 -1.14
C LYS A 4 -13.62 9.54 -2.49
N ILE A 5 -12.38 9.95 -2.71
CA ILE A 5 -11.66 9.70 -3.96
C ILE A 5 -10.42 8.88 -3.66
N ALA A 6 -10.23 7.76 -4.39
CA ALA A 6 -9.02 6.97 -4.26
C ALA A 6 -7.81 7.79 -4.76
N PHE A 7 -6.72 7.75 -4.01
CA PHE A 7 -5.50 8.45 -4.42
C PHE A 7 -4.96 7.88 -5.75
N ARG A 8 -5.29 6.64 -6.06
CA ARG A 8 -4.93 5.96 -7.31
C ARG A 8 -5.94 4.86 -7.58
N GLU A 9 -6.66 4.97 -8.68
CA GLU A 9 -7.67 3.98 -9.03
C GLU A 9 -7.06 2.63 -9.39
N GLY A 10 -7.76 1.55 -9.06
CA GLY A 10 -7.34 0.19 -9.38
C GLY A 10 -6.23 -0.36 -8.50
N CYS A 11 -5.82 0.38 -7.45
CA CYS A 11 -4.72 0.00 -6.57
C CYS A 11 -5.17 -0.84 -5.40
N PHE A 12 -6.43 -0.70 -4.98
CA PHE A 12 -6.97 -1.43 -3.83
C PHE A 12 -8.46 -1.58 -3.98
N THR A 13 -9.02 -2.49 -3.18
CA THR A 13 -10.48 -2.67 -3.06
C THR A 13 -10.85 -2.95 -1.61
N GLU A 14 -12.08 -2.60 -1.25
CA GLU A 14 -12.65 -2.91 0.05
C GLU A 14 -13.81 -3.90 -0.19
N GLY A 15 -13.49 -5.18 -0.23
CA GLY A 15 -14.47 -6.22 -0.42
C GLY A 15 -15.08 -6.71 0.89
N ALA A 16 -15.90 -7.77 0.80
CA ALA A 16 -16.51 -8.40 1.97
C ALA A 16 -15.47 -8.91 2.97
N ASP A 17 -14.29 -9.26 2.50
CA ASP A 17 -13.19 -9.77 3.32
C ASP A 17 -12.27 -8.66 3.87
N GLY A 18 -12.60 -7.40 3.60
CA GLY A 18 -11.83 -6.26 4.07
C GLY A 18 -10.93 -5.66 2.98
N PRO A 19 -10.04 -4.74 3.36
CA PRO A 19 -9.19 -4.05 2.39
C PRO A 19 -8.14 -4.97 1.79
N ILE A 20 -7.98 -4.92 0.47
CA ILE A 20 -7.03 -5.74 -0.29
C ILE A 20 -6.34 -4.86 -1.31
N LEU A 21 -5.01 -4.97 -1.42
CA LEU A 21 -4.25 -4.32 -2.47
C LEU A 21 -4.34 -5.13 -3.76
N LEU A 22 -4.39 -4.42 -4.87
CA LEU A 22 -4.47 -5.03 -6.19
C LEU A 22 -3.19 -4.75 -6.96
N GLY A 23 -2.50 -5.82 -7.36
CA GLY A 23 -1.34 -5.74 -8.23
C GLY A 23 -1.64 -6.44 -9.54
N ASN A 24 -0.60 -6.69 -10.31
CA ASN A 24 -0.74 -7.54 -11.48
C ASN A 24 0.42 -8.52 -11.60
N LYS A 25 0.20 -9.54 -12.41
CA LYS A 25 1.12 -10.66 -12.57
C LYS A 25 1.32 -10.91 -14.05
N CYS A 26 2.56 -11.11 -14.47
CA CYS A 26 2.86 -11.49 -15.84
C CYS A 26 2.30 -12.88 -16.14
N GLY A 27 1.49 -13.00 -17.17
CA GLY A 27 0.92 -14.28 -17.57
C GLY A 27 1.94 -15.27 -18.12
N LYS A 28 3.15 -14.79 -18.45
CA LYS A 28 4.20 -15.60 -19.04
C LYS A 28 5.24 -16.07 -18.02
N CYS A 29 5.83 -15.16 -17.25
CA CYS A 29 6.89 -15.51 -16.31
C CYS A 29 6.45 -15.56 -14.85
N GLY A 30 5.25 -15.07 -14.54
CA GLY A 30 4.71 -15.12 -13.17
C GLY A 30 5.16 -14.01 -12.25
N GLN A 31 5.91 -13.04 -12.74
CA GLN A 31 6.38 -11.93 -11.92
C GLN A 31 5.20 -11.06 -11.46
N VAL A 32 5.15 -10.73 -10.16
CA VAL A 32 4.09 -9.91 -9.59
C VAL A 32 4.59 -8.49 -9.41
N PHE A 33 3.73 -7.51 -9.71
CA PHE A 33 4.03 -6.09 -9.59
C PHE A 33 2.97 -5.36 -8.78
N PHE A 34 3.41 -4.39 -8.01
CA PHE A 34 2.54 -3.43 -7.33
C PHE A 34 3.28 -2.09 -7.24
N PRO A 35 2.68 -0.96 -7.64
CA PRO A 35 1.38 -0.86 -8.33
C PRO A 35 1.36 -1.57 -9.68
N LYS A 36 0.17 -1.69 -10.27
CA LYS A 36 0.02 -2.33 -11.58
C LYS A 36 0.88 -1.68 -12.65
N VAL A 37 1.47 -2.50 -13.51
CA VAL A 37 2.28 -2.04 -14.63
C VAL A 37 1.66 -2.49 -15.94
N ASN A 38 2.03 -1.84 -17.04
CA ASN A 38 1.47 -2.16 -18.36
C ASN A 38 2.16 -3.34 -19.03
N PHE A 39 3.37 -3.66 -18.60
CA PHE A 39 4.14 -4.78 -19.16
C PHE A 39 5.11 -5.30 -18.09
N CYS A 40 5.55 -6.54 -18.30
CA CYS A 40 6.53 -7.15 -17.41
C CYS A 40 7.91 -6.55 -17.66
N PHE A 41 8.60 -6.11 -16.62
CA PHE A 41 9.93 -5.51 -16.76
C PHE A 41 11.01 -6.55 -17.04
N ASP A 42 10.75 -7.83 -16.76
CA ASP A 42 11.71 -8.90 -17.01
C ASP A 42 11.61 -9.47 -18.42
N CYS A 43 10.39 -9.76 -18.89
CA CYS A 43 10.20 -10.41 -20.19
C CYS A 43 9.46 -9.56 -21.22
N LEU A 44 9.07 -8.34 -20.85
CA LEU A 44 8.40 -7.37 -21.72
C LEU A 44 7.04 -7.83 -22.24
N ASN A 45 6.45 -8.85 -21.63
CA ASN A 45 5.11 -9.33 -21.98
C ASN A 45 4.06 -8.31 -21.55
N GLU A 46 3.08 -8.05 -22.41
CA GLU A 46 2.00 -7.11 -22.13
C GLU A 46 0.74 -7.79 -21.56
N GLU A 47 0.72 -9.11 -21.55
CA GLU A 47 -0.40 -9.86 -21.00
C GLU A 47 -0.26 -9.97 -19.48
N MET A 48 -0.91 -9.02 -18.79
CA MET A 48 -0.86 -8.93 -17.34
C MET A 48 -2.22 -9.28 -16.75
N GLU A 49 -2.22 -10.04 -15.67
CA GLU A 49 -3.44 -10.42 -14.95
C GLU A 49 -3.52 -9.69 -13.63
N GLU A 50 -4.71 -9.20 -13.28
CA GLU A 50 -4.93 -8.61 -11.97
C GLU A 50 -4.84 -9.68 -10.89
N VAL A 51 -4.10 -9.42 -9.82
CA VAL A 51 -4.01 -10.32 -8.69
C VAL A 51 -4.31 -9.58 -7.39
N LYS A 52 -4.91 -10.28 -6.45
CA LYS A 52 -5.16 -9.78 -5.11
C LYS A 52 -3.97 -10.13 -4.24
N LEU A 53 -3.40 -9.14 -3.59
CA LEU A 53 -2.28 -9.35 -2.70
C LEU A 53 -2.78 -9.76 -1.32
N SER A 54 -1.90 -10.35 -0.53
CA SER A 54 -2.22 -10.69 0.86
C SER A 54 -2.48 -9.41 1.65
N ARG A 55 -3.21 -9.55 2.76
CA ARG A 55 -3.53 -8.41 3.62
C ARG A 55 -2.47 -8.14 4.68
N GLN A 56 -1.50 -9.02 4.79
CA GLN A 56 -0.44 -8.93 5.79
C GLN A 56 0.91 -9.14 5.13
N GLY A 57 1.90 -8.50 5.70
CA GLY A 57 3.27 -8.66 5.27
C GLY A 57 4.22 -8.32 6.41
N SER A 58 5.50 -8.51 6.17
CA SER A 58 6.54 -8.30 7.16
C SER A 58 7.21 -6.95 6.91
N LEU A 59 7.35 -6.14 7.97
CA LEU A 59 7.99 -4.83 7.85
C LEU A 59 9.46 -4.99 7.49
N CYS A 60 9.84 -4.47 6.33
CA CYS A 60 11.22 -4.56 5.84
C CYS A 60 12.08 -3.39 6.35
N SER A 61 11.53 -2.19 6.25
CA SER A 61 12.21 -0.98 6.69
C SER A 61 11.19 0.10 6.98
N TYR A 62 11.57 1.08 7.77
CA TYR A 62 10.69 2.20 8.10
C TYR A 62 11.50 3.44 8.41
N SER A 63 10.83 4.58 8.31
CA SER A 63 11.40 5.87 8.70
C SER A 63 10.28 6.74 9.27
N THR A 64 10.59 7.48 10.32
CA THR A 64 9.66 8.45 10.88
C THR A 64 10.11 9.83 10.45
N CYS A 65 9.20 10.59 9.87
CA CYS A 65 9.47 11.91 9.34
C CYS A 65 8.96 12.97 10.29
N TYR A 66 9.82 13.91 10.65
CA TYR A 66 9.49 14.99 11.59
C TYR A 66 9.33 16.34 10.91
N MET A 67 9.56 16.41 9.60
CA MET A 67 9.35 17.63 8.82
C MET A 67 8.00 17.56 8.11
N PRO A 68 7.28 18.69 8.02
CA PRO A 68 5.99 18.68 7.35
C PRO A 68 6.13 18.42 5.85
N SER A 69 5.14 17.73 5.29
CA SER A 69 5.02 17.53 3.86
C SER A 69 3.73 18.21 3.38
N ILE A 70 3.50 18.19 2.06
CA ILE A 70 2.31 18.80 1.47
C ILE A 70 1.03 18.18 2.02
N HIS A 71 1.02 16.86 2.22
CA HIS A 71 -0.18 16.11 2.57
C HIS A 71 -0.20 15.52 3.97
N PHE A 72 0.95 15.43 4.63
CA PHE A 72 1.04 14.76 5.93
C PHE A 72 1.65 15.68 6.97
N GLU A 73 1.06 15.65 8.16
CA GLU A 73 1.58 16.40 9.31
C GLU A 73 2.55 15.51 10.10
N PRO A 74 3.67 16.08 10.58
CA PRO A 74 4.62 15.33 11.37
C PRO A 74 4.10 15.07 12.79
N PRO A 75 4.52 13.99 13.46
CA PRO A 75 5.34 12.94 12.87
C PRO A 75 4.50 11.99 12.02
N TYR A 76 5.03 11.56 10.90
CA TYR A 76 4.41 10.51 10.09
C TYR A 76 5.47 9.48 9.71
N ALA A 77 5.02 8.26 9.41
CA ALA A 77 5.93 7.17 9.10
C ALA A 77 5.67 6.61 7.70
N ILE A 78 6.75 6.20 7.06
CA ILE A 78 6.71 5.54 5.76
C ILE A 78 7.61 4.29 5.85
N GLY A 79 7.39 3.34 4.97
CA GLY A 79 8.23 2.16 4.96
C GLY A 79 7.90 1.18 3.86
N TYR A 80 8.62 0.07 3.87
CA TYR A 80 8.45 -1.02 2.94
C TYR A 80 7.97 -2.25 3.69
N VAL A 81 7.00 -2.95 3.11
CA VAL A 81 6.46 -4.19 3.65
C VAL A 81 6.69 -5.29 2.63
N ASP A 82 7.32 -6.39 3.06
CA ASP A 82 7.54 -7.55 2.21
C ASP A 82 6.29 -8.42 2.23
N MET A 83 5.68 -8.59 1.08
CA MET A 83 4.45 -9.38 0.93
C MET A 83 4.77 -10.84 0.61
N PRO A 84 3.90 -11.78 1.02
CA PRO A 84 4.11 -13.20 0.72
C PRO A 84 4.25 -13.52 -0.77
N GLU A 85 3.72 -12.65 -1.64
CA GLU A 85 3.83 -12.79 -3.09
C GLU A 85 5.23 -12.55 -3.62
N GLY A 86 6.17 -12.18 -2.76
CA GLY A 86 7.56 -11.95 -3.16
C GLY A 86 7.85 -10.53 -3.63
N ILE A 87 6.96 -9.60 -3.35
CA ILE A 87 7.16 -8.19 -3.70
C ILE A 87 7.26 -7.33 -2.45
N ARG A 88 7.86 -6.17 -2.62
CA ARG A 88 8.02 -5.17 -1.56
C ARG A 88 7.16 -3.97 -1.89
N VAL A 89 6.27 -3.61 -0.98
CA VAL A 89 5.32 -2.52 -1.18
C VAL A 89 5.71 -1.33 -0.32
N PHE A 90 5.86 -0.17 -0.95
CA PHE A 90 6.11 1.09 -0.24
C PHE A 90 4.78 1.73 0.11
N GLY A 91 4.69 2.27 1.32
CA GLY A 91 3.50 3.01 1.70
C GLY A 91 3.61 3.68 3.05
N PRO A 92 2.60 4.50 3.39
CA PRO A 92 2.54 5.10 4.72
C PRO A 92 2.30 4.03 5.78
N LEU A 93 2.88 4.26 6.96
CA LEU A 93 2.71 3.37 8.10
C LEU A 93 1.91 4.13 9.16
N LYS A 94 0.95 3.45 9.77
CA LYS A 94 0.14 4.04 10.83
C LYS A 94 0.88 3.90 12.16
N ILE A 95 1.10 5.01 12.83
CA ILE A 95 1.76 5.03 14.15
C ILE A 95 0.71 4.68 15.19
N VAL A 96 0.95 3.59 15.93
CA VAL A 96 0.03 3.12 16.97
C VAL A 96 0.77 3.15 18.31
N GLU A 97 0.14 3.72 19.33
CA GLU A 97 0.70 3.72 20.67
C GLU A 97 0.89 2.29 21.17
N ASN A 98 1.97 2.08 21.90
CA ASN A 98 2.32 0.78 22.49
C ASN A 98 2.74 -0.28 21.46
N LYS A 99 2.84 0.10 20.17
CA LYS A 99 3.30 -0.82 19.12
C LYS A 99 4.38 -0.14 18.30
N PRO A 100 5.60 0.01 18.84
CA PRO A 100 6.71 0.63 18.09
C PRO A 100 7.10 -0.26 16.90
N PHE A 101 7.57 0.39 15.84
CA PHE A 101 7.98 -0.34 14.65
C PHE A 101 9.24 -1.15 14.90
N LYS A 102 9.26 -2.37 14.39
CA LYS A 102 10.43 -3.25 14.41
C LYS A 102 10.51 -3.96 13.07
N VAL A 103 11.69 -4.04 12.50
CA VAL A 103 11.92 -4.81 11.28
C VAL A 103 11.54 -6.26 11.52
N GLY A 104 10.76 -6.83 10.61
CA GLY A 104 10.27 -8.19 10.71
C GLY A 104 8.90 -8.34 11.37
N MET A 105 8.36 -7.27 11.97
CA MET A 105 7.03 -7.36 12.56
C MET A 105 5.95 -7.47 11.50
N MET A 106 4.83 -8.08 11.86
CA MET A 106 3.70 -8.21 10.93
C MET A 106 2.92 -6.90 10.83
N MET A 107 2.64 -6.52 9.60
CA MET A 107 1.86 -5.33 9.29
C MET A 107 0.64 -5.76 8.49
N LYS A 108 -0.47 -5.06 8.68
CA LYS A 108 -1.69 -5.33 7.91
C LYS A 108 -2.11 -4.11 7.12
N VAL A 109 -2.77 -4.34 5.99
CA VAL A 109 -3.30 -3.29 5.12
C VAL A 109 -4.57 -2.74 5.73
N VAL A 110 -4.66 -1.41 5.80
CA VAL A 110 -5.90 -0.70 6.14
C VAL A 110 -6.16 0.36 5.09
N ILE A 111 -7.43 0.68 4.88
CA ILE A 111 -7.83 1.72 3.94
C ILE A 111 -8.37 2.89 4.77
N GLU A 112 -7.75 4.04 4.61
CA GLU A 112 -8.10 5.24 5.37
C GLU A 112 -7.99 6.49 4.52
N LYS A 113 -8.53 7.58 5.05
CA LYS A 113 -8.31 8.89 4.49
C LYS A 113 -6.83 9.25 4.65
N LEU A 114 -6.19 9.62 3.56
CA LEU A 114 -4.79 10.06 3.57
C LEU A 114 -4.67 11.56 3.79
N TRP A 115 -5.44 12.35 3.03
CA TRP A 115 -5.49 13.81 3.18
C TRP A 115 -6.80 14.31 2.58
N GLN A 116 -7.03 15.60 2.67
CA GLN A 116 -8.21 16.24 2.11
C GLN A 116 -7.78 17.28 1.07
N GLU A 117 -8.41 17.25 -0.10
CA GLU A 117 -8.21 18.23 -1.16
C GLU A 117 -9.53 18.95 -1.42
N GLY A 118 -9.61 20.23 -1.04
CA GLY A 118 -10.87 20.95 -1.11
C GLY A 118 -11.94 20.27 -0.27
N ASP A 119 -13.04 19.87 -0.89
CA ASP A 119 -14.12 19.14 -0.22
C ASP A 119 -14.01 17.63 -0.35
N ASN A 120 -12.94 17.14 -0.96
CA ASN A 120 -12.77 15.70 -1.24
C ASN A 120 -11.81 15.05 -0.26
N ASP A 121 -12.19 13.88 0.23
CA ASP A 121 -11.30 13.04 1.04
C ASP A 121 -10.54 12.10 0.12
N ILE A 122 -9.22 12.17 0.16
CA ILE A 122 -8.35 11.29 -0.62
C ILE A 122 -8.09 10.02 0.20
N ILE A 123 -8.53 8.90 -0.34
CA ILE A 123 -8.50 7.60 0.34
C ILE A 123 -7.39 6.75 -0.25
N GLY A 124 -6.68 6.04 0.59
CA GLY A 124 -5.65 5.13 0.14
C GLY A 124 -5.31 4.10 1.20
N TYR A 125 -4.31 3.30 0.91
CA TYR A 125 -3.87 2.27 1.82
C TYR A 125 -2.80 2.77 2.78
N LYS A 126 -2.76 2.16 3.96
CA LYS A 126 -1.69 2.29 4.93
C LYS A 126 -1.40 0.91 5.50
N PHE A 127 -0.25 0.76 6.12
CA PHE A 127 0.06 -0.45 6.87
C PHE A 127 0.04 -0.13 8.35
N GLU A 128 -0.59 -0.99 9.11
CA GLU A 128 -0.77 -0.84 10.56
C GLU A 128 -0.13 -2.03 11.27
N PRO A 129 0.57 -1.82 12.39
CA PRO A 129 1.08 -2.95 13.19
C PRO A 129 -0.07 -3.87 13.61
N GLU A 130 0.14 -5.13 13.45
CA GLU A 130 -0.86 -6.14 13.77
C GLU A 130 -0.95 -6.44 15.27
#